data_ac27b94b92f5b45504bf27652aeaef7f
#
_entry.id   ac27b94b92f5b45504bf27652aeaef7f
#
_cell.length_a   1.000
_cell.length_b   1.000
_cell.length_c   1.000
_cell.angle_alpha   90.00
_cell.angle_beta   90.00
_cell.angle_gamma   90.00
#
_symmetry.space_group_name_H-M   'P 1'
#
loop_
_entity.id
_entity.type
_entity.pdbx_description
1 polymer ?
#
loop_
_entity_poly.entity_id
_entity_poly.type
_entity_poly.pdbx_seq_one_letter_code
_entity_poly.pdbx_strand_id
1 'polypeptide(L)'
;MKELLELCTDLKFRNAVSYLQSGNLVLESTLKAAELESTLEREIADRFGYADVSVMALTKAGLSAVIDGLPKHWREYDPSKLHFSFLKMAGAQAGSAASKDYLPDEYAVGERVVYVHCPNGYGRTKLNNSFVERLTGTQATTRNWNTTRHLLELVAA
;
A
#
# COMPACT_ATOMS: atom_id res chain seq x y z
N MET A 1 -16.52 -6.23 4.15
CA MET A 1 -16.14 -4.84 4.56
C MET A 1 -17.10 -4.23 5.57
N LYS A 2 -18.37 -4.59 5.54
CA LYS A 2 -19.32 -4.08 6.53
C LYS A 2 -18.90 -4.45 7.97
N GLU A 3 -18.51 -5.68 8.17
CA GLU A 3 -18.05 -6.17 9.48
C GLU A 3 -16.78 -5.47 9.93
N LEU A 4 -15.90 -5.12 8.99
CA LEU A 4 -14.68 -4.39 9.31
C LEU A 4 -14.98 -2.95 9.73
N LEU A 5 -15.98 -2.31 9.10
CA LEU A 5 -16.42 -0.98 9.52
C LEU A 5 -17.08 -1.01 10.90
N GLU A 6 -17.83 -2.07 11.21
CA GLU A 6 -18.40 -2.28 12.54
C GLU A 6 -17.29 -2.43 13.58
N LEU A 7 -16.23 -3.16 13.26
CA LEU A 7 -15.07 -3.28 14.13
C LEU A 7 -14.45 -1.92 14.40
N CYS A 8 -14.28 -1.09 13.37
CA CYS A 8 -13.74 0.26 13.54
C CYS A 8 -14.60 1.10 14.49
N THR A 9 -15.92 1.00 14.37
CA THR A 9 -16.84 1.70 15.27
C THR A 9 -16.68 1.21 16.72
N ASP A 10 -16.58 -0.09 16.91
CA ASP A 10 -16.41 -0.68 18.24
C ASP A 10 -15.08 -0.24 18.88
N LEU A 11 -14.05 -0.04 18.08
CA LEU A 11 -12.75 0.46 18.54
C LEU A 11 -12.72 1.99 18.68
N LYS A 12 -13.84 2.64 18.45
CA LYS A 12 -14.02 4.10 18.57
C LYS A 12 -13.20 4.89 17.56
N PHE A 13 -12.88 4.31 16.44
CA PHE A 13 -12.30 5.03 15.31
C PHE A 13 -13.41 5.84 14.64
N ARG A 14 -13.09 7.04 14.21
CA ARG A 14 -14.07 8.00 13.69
C ARG A 14 -14.02 8.05 12.17
N ASN A 15 -15.20 8.29 11.58
CA ASN A 15 -15.35 8.52 10.15
C ASN A 15 -14.71 7.42 9.28
N ALA A 16 -14.82 6.17 9.72
CA ALA A 16 -14.26 5.05 8.97
C ALA A 16 -15.08 4.80 7.70
N VAL A 17 -14.41 4.79 6.57
CA VAL A 17 -15.00 4.44 5.28
C VAL A 17 -14.10 3.43 4.58
N SER A 18 -14.71 2.56 3.79
CA SER A 18 -13.97 1.61 2.96
C SER A 18 -13.99 2.07 1.52
N TYR A 19 -12.97 1.67 0.77
CA TYR A 19 -12.90 1.92 -0.66
C TYR A 19 -12.49 0.62 -1.36
N LEU A 20 -13.38 0.11 -2.19
CA LEU A 20 -13.24 -1.17 -2.88
C LEU A 20 -13.13 -2.34 -1.89
N GLN A 21 -13.40 -3.55 -2.37
CA GLN A 21 -13.33 -4.74 -1.52
C GLN A 21 -11.91 -5.27 -1.30
N SER A 22 -10.92 -4.58 -1.82
CA SER A 22 -9.52 -4.98 -1.69
C SER A 22 -8.90 -4.62 -0.34
N GLY A 23 -9.72 -4.17 0.63
CA GLY A 23 -9.23 -3.98 2.00
C GLY A 23 -8.64 -2.61 2.26
N ASN A 24 -9.18 -1.58 1.65
CA ASN A 24 -8.74 -0.20 1.89
C ASN A 24 -9.69 0.47 2.88
N LEU A 25 -9.12 1.07 3.92
CA LEU A 25 -9.86 1.82 4.93
C LEU A 25 -9.28 3.20 5.11
N VAL A 26 -10.16 4.19 5.26
CA VAL A 26 -9.79 5.53 5.70
C VAL A 26 -10.54 5.79 7.00
N LEU A 27 -9.84 6.22 8.03
CA LEU A 27 -10.43 6.46 9.34
C LEU A 27 -9.66 7.53 10.10
N GLU A 28 -10.24 7.99 11.19
CA GLU A 28 -9.59 8.89 12.14
C GLU A 28 -9.33 8.14 13.43
N SER A 29 -8.12 8.27 13.97
CA SER A 29 -7.72 7.62 15.20
C SER A 29 -6.70 8.49 15.93
N THR A 30 -6.67 8.37 17.25
CA THR A 30 -5.64 8.98 18.07
C THR A 30 -4.37 8.11 18.18
N LEU A 31 -4.44 6.87 17.67
CA LEU A 31 -3.30 5.96 17.70
C LEU A 31 -2.27 6.34 16.65
N LYS A 32 -1.02 6.10 16.95
CA LYS A 32 0.05 6.20 15.95
C LYS A 32 -0.09 5.07 14.94
N ALA A 33 0.48 5.25 13.76
CA ALA A 33 0.33 4.28 12.67
C ALA A 33 0.72 2.86 13.10
N ALA A 34 1.84 2.69 13.78
CA ALA A 34 2.29 1.36 14.22
C ALA A 34 1.33 0.73 15.23
N GLU A 35 0.79 1.53 16.15
CA GLU A 35 -0.19 1.05 17.11
C GLU A 35 -1.51 0.69 16.44
N LEU A 36 -1.92 1.48 15.46
CA LEU A 36 -3.12 1.22 14.68
C LEU A 36 -3.00 -0.10 13.90
N GLU A 37 -1.85 -0.32 13.29
CA GLU A 37 -1.57 -1.57 12.58
C GLU A 37 -1.69 -2.77 13.51
N SER A 38 -1.02 -2.72 14.66
CA SER A 38 -1.05 -3.82 15.63
C SER A 38 -2.45 -4.07 16.18
N THR A 39 -3.16 -3.00 16.49
CA THR A 39 -4.52 -3.09 17.04
C THR A 39 -5.47 -3.75 16.03
N LEU A 40 -5.43 -3.29 14.79
CA LEU A 40 -6.29 -3.86 13.76
C LEU A 40 -5.94 -5.32 13.45
N GLU A 41 -4.66 -5.64 13.37
CA GLU A 41 -4.23 -7.02 13.13
C GLU A 41 -4.73 -7.96 14.23
N ARG A 42 -4.58 -7.55 15.49
CA ARG A 42 -5.05 -8.34 16.64
C ARG A 42 -6.56 -8.50 16.63
N GLU A 43 -7.29 -7.41 16.44
CA GLU A 43 -8.75 -7.44 16.47
C GLU A 43 -9.35 -8.20 15.30
N ILE A 44 -8.73 -8.12 14.12
CA ILE A 44 -9.15 -8.89 12.97
C ILE A 44 -8.93 -10.39 13.24
N ALA A 45 -7.79 -10.75 13.81
CA ALA A 45 -7.51 -12.13 14.16
C ALA A 45 -8.52 -12.67 15.19
N ASP A 46 -8.80 -11.89 16.23
CA ASP A 46 -9.68 -12.30 17.30
C ASP A 46 -11.15 -12.38 16.86
N ARG A 47 -11.60 -11.43 16.05
CA ARG A 47 -13.01 -11.33 15.67
C ARG A 47 -13.36 -12.20 14.47
N PHE A 48 -12.46 -12.28 13.48
CA PHE A 48 -12.75 -12.95 12.21
C PHE A 48 -11.93 -14.22 11.99
N GLY A 49 -10.99 -14.52 12.86
CA GLY A 49 -10.17 -15.72 12.74
C GLY A 49 -9.06 -15.63 11.69
N TYR A 50 -8.74 -14.45 11.19
CA TYR A 50 -7.69 -14.27 10.19
C TYR A 50 -6.40 -13.83 10.86
N ALA A 51 -5.59 -14.80 11.25
CA ALA A 51 -4.36 -14.55 12.01
C ALA A 51 -3.20 -14.02 11.16
N ASP A 52 -3.29 -14.15 9.83
CA ASP A 52 -2.22 -13.80 8.91
C ASP A 52 -2.46 -12.50 8.14
N VAL A 53 -3.47 -11.73 8.50
CA VAL A 53 -3.73 -10.45 7.86
C VAL A 53 -2.68 -9.43 8.33
N SER A 54 -2.05 -8.76 7.38
CA SER A 54 -1.11 -7.69 7.65
C SER A 54 -1.76 -6.35 7.33
N VAL A 55 -1.67 -5.42 8.28
CA VAL A 55 -2.23 -4.07 8.14
C VAL A 55 -1.10 -3.09 7.93
N MET A 56 -1.25 -2.22 6.94
CA MET A 56 -0.29 -1.16 6.65
C MET A 56 -1.02 0.17 6.74
N ALA A 57 -0.62 1.00 7.69
CA ALA A 57 -1.26 2.27 7.96
C ALA A 57 -0.33 3.42 7.56
N LEU A 58 -0.90 4.41 6.87
CA LEU A 58 -0.18 5.63 6.52
C LEU A 58 -1.02 6.82 6.95
N THR A 59 -0.34 7.87 7.38
CA THR A 59 -0.98 9.16 7.59
C THR A 59 -1.20 9.85 6.25
N LYS A 60 -2.01 10.90 6.24
CA LYS A 60 -2.18 11.73 5.04
C LYS A 60 -0.82 12.22 4.52
N ALA A 61 0.02 12.72 5.42
CA ALA A 61 1.35 13.21 5.03
C ALA A 61 2.22 12.08 4.47
N GLY A 62 2.15 10.90 5.07
CA GLY A 62 2.89 9.73 4.59
C GLY A 62 2.46 9.28 3.19
N LEU A 63 1.15 9.25 2.94
CA LEU A 63 0.63 8.87 1.63
C LEU A 63 0.97 9.92 0.57
N SER A 64 0.85 11.20 0.92
CA SER A 64 1.23 12.28 0.03
C SER A 64 2.72 12.20 -0.33
N ALA A 65 3.56 11.93 0.65
CA ALA A 65 5.02 11.78 0.43
C ALA A 65 5.33 10.61 -0.51
N VAL A 66 4.61 9.52 -0.40
CA VAL A 66 4.78 8.37 -1.30
C VAL A 66 4.49 8.78 -2.73
N ILE A 67 3.38 9.47 -2.96
CA ILE A 67 3.01 9.91 -4.32
C ILE A 67 4.03 10.90 -4.86
N ASP A 68 4.46 11.86 -4.03
CA ASP A 68 5.44 12.87 -4.43
C ASP A 68 6.82 12.28 -4.69
N GLY A 69 7.12 11.13 -4.12
CA GLY A 69 8.39 10.43 -4.31
C GLY A 69 8.50 9.64 -5.60
N LEU A 70 7.46 9.63 -6.43
CA LEU A 70 7.52 8.96 -7.73
C LEU A 70 8.66 9.54 -8.56
N PRO A 71 9.49 8.72 -9.23
CA PRO A 71 10.57 9.24 -10.07
C PRO A 71 10.04 10.26 -11.07
N LYS A 72 10.78 11.35 -11.25
CA LYS A 72 10.31 12.48 -12.06
C LYS A 72 9.91 12.08 -13.48
N HIS A 73 10.72 11.26 -14.13
CA HIS A 73 10.45 10.84 -15.51
C HIS A 73 9.25 9.90 -15.61
N TRP A 74 8.83 9.28 -14.50
CA TRP A 74 7.65 8.42 -14.49
C TRP A 74 6.34 9.21 -14.51
N ARG A 75 6.40 10.50 -14.23
CA ARG A 75 5.21 11.36 -14.26
C ARG A 75 4.65 11.54 -15.66
N GLU A 76 5.46 11.25 -16.67
CA GLU A 76 5.04 11.28 -18.07
C GLU A 76 4.46 9.95 -18.54
N TYR A 77 4.58 8.91 -17.75
CA TYR A 77 4.02 7.59 -18.08
C TYR A 77 2.50 7.60 -17.93
N ASP A 78 1.85 6.66 -18.62
CA ASP A 78 0.43 6.42 -18.44
C ASP A 78 0.15 6.01 -16.99
N PRO A 79 -0.62 6.81 -16.22
CA PRO A 79 -0.87 6.47 -14.83
C PRO A 79 -1.54 5.11 -14.63
N SER A 80 -2.31 4.63 -15.60
CA SER A 80 -2.94 3.31 -15.48
C SER A 80 -1.94 2.16 -15.44
N LYS A 81 -0.68 2.43 -15.77
CA LYS A 81 0.40 1.44 -15.75
C LYS A 81 1.30 1.56 -14.51
N LEU A 82 0.97 2.49 -13.61
CA LEU A 82 1.74 2.72 -12.38
C LEU A 82 1.09 2.03 -11.20
N HIS A 83 1.94 1.40 -10.36
CA HIS A 83 1.50 0.71 -9.16
C HIS A 83 2.42 1.08 -7.99
N PHE A 84 1.85 1.06 -6.80
CA PHE A 84 2.59 1.32 -5.55
C PHE A 84 2.52 0.06 -4.70
N SER A 85 3.68 -0.50 -4.38
CA SER A 85 3.77 -1.62 -3.46
C SER A 85 4.19 -1.08 -2.10
N PHE A 86 3.23 -0.95 -1.20
CA PHE A 86 3.47 -0.43 0.15
C PHE A 86 4.09 -1.50 1.00
N LEU A 87 5.13 -1.15 1.76
CA LEU A 87 5.90 -2.08 2.55
C LEU A 87 5.50 -2.00 4.02
N LYS A 88 5.41 -3.16 4.67
CA LYS A 88 5.12 -3.23 6.12
C LYS A 88 6.21 -2.56 6.93
N MET A 89 7.45 -2.72 6.52
CA MET A 89 8.61 -2.12 7.16
C MET A 89 9.48 -1.47 6.09
N ALA A 90 10.37 -0.56 6.49
CA ALA A 90 11.30 0.03 5.55
C ALA A 90 12.10 -1.08 4.87
N GLY A 91 12.10 -1.07 3.55
CA GLY A 91 12.80 -2.08 2.75
C GLY A 91 14.30 -1.92 2.88
N ALA A 92 14.97 -2.97 3.30
CA ALA A 92 16.35 -2.87 3.69
C ALA A 92 17.33 -2.85 2.52
N GLN A 93 17.04 -3.48 1.41
CA GLN A 93 18.08 -3.69 0.41
C GLN A 93 17.51 -3.98 -0.96
N ALA A 94 17.02 -3.03 -1.63
CA ALA A 94 16.63 -3.28 -3.00
C ALA A 94 17.78 -2.96 -3.93
N GLY A 95 18.40 -3.98 -4.48
CA GLY A 95 19.42 -3.79 -5.49
C GLY A 95 18.81 -3.20 -6.74
N SER A 96 19.25 -2.01 -7.12
CA SER A 96 18.78 -1.36 -8.33
C SER A 96 19.26 -2.04 -9.62
N ALA A 97 20.28 -2.87 -9.51
CA ALA A 97 20.90 -3.49 -10.67
C ALA A 97 20.00 -4.50 -11.39
N ALA A 98 19.05 -5.10 -10.68
CA ALA A 98 18.20 -6.12 -11.25
C ALA A 98 17.07 -5.57 -12.13
N SER A 99 16.83 -4.26 -12.12
CA SER A 99 15.72 -3.67 -12.87
C SER A 99 15.86 -3.86 -14.39
N LYS A 100 17.07 -3.98 -14.88
CA LYS A 100 17.33 -4.16 -16.32
C LYS A 100 16.78 -5.48 -16.86
N ASP A 101 16.68 -6.49 -15.99
CA ASP A 101 16.25 -7.83 -16.39
C ASP A 101 14.75 -7.91 -16.66
N TYR A 102 14.01 -6.86 -16.29
CA TYR A 102 12.54 -6.87 -16.35
C TYR A 102 11.97 -5.94 -17.40
N LEU A 103 12.81 -5.27 -18.16
CA LEU A 103 12.35 -4.34 -19.20
C LEU A 103 11.36 -5.03 -20.15
N PRO A 104 10.31 -4.33 -20.60
CA PRO A 104 10.05 -2.90 -20.40
C PRO A 104 9.47 -2.52 -19.04
N ASP A 105 9.24 -3.46 -18.14
CA ASP A 105 8.78 -3.17 -16.79
C ASP A 105 9.92 -2.57 -15.97
N GLU A 106 9.59 -1.63 -15.11
CA GLU A 106 10.57 -0.92 -14.28
C GLU A 106 10.11 -0.85 -12.84
N TYR A 107 11.05 -0.79 -11.90
CA TYR A 107 10.73 -0.51 -10.52
C TYR A 107 11.73 0.49 -9.93
N ALA A 108 11.29 1.19 -8.89
CA ALA A 108 12.12 2.12 -8.14
C ALA A 108 11.78 1.98 -6.66
N VAL A 109 12.80 1.96 -5.81
CA VAL A 109 12.62 1.71 -4.39
C VAL A 109 12.61 3.02 -3.61
N GLY A 110 11.57 3.23 -2.81
CA GLY A 110 11.50 4.30 -1.83
C GLY A 110 11.67 3.74 -0.42
N GLU A 111 11.39 4.55 0.59
CA GLU A 111 11.60 4.17 1.98
C GLU A 111 10.67 3.02 2.42
N ARG A 112 9.37 3.18 2.20
CA ARG A 112 8.38 2.15 2.53
C ARG A 112 7.48 1.86 1.35
N VAL A 113 8.01 1.96 0.15
CA VAL A 113 7.26 1.74 -1.08
C VAL A 113 8.21 1.29 -2.18
N VAL A 114 7.71 0.45 -3.07
CA VAL A 114 8.35 0.17 -4.34
C VAL A 114 7.40 0.63 -5.43
N TYR A 115 7.87 1.54 -6.28
CA TYR A 115 7.10 2.01 -7.43
C TYR A 115 7.30 1.03 -8.57
N VAL A 116 6.23 0.68 -9.26
CA VAL A 116 6.29 -0.29 -10.36
C VAL A 116 5.61 0.30 -11.59
N HIS A 117 6.26 0.21 -12.73
CA HIS A 117 5.71 0.62 -14.02
C HIS A 117 5.63 -0.59 -14.93
N CYS A 118 4.42 -0.94 -15.35
CA CYS A 118 4.13 -2.13 -16.15
C CYS A 118 3.41 -1.72 -17.43
N PRO A 119 4.14 -1.32 -18.49
CA PRO A 119 3.48 -0.84 -19.72
C PRO A 119 2.57 -1.87 -20.37
N ASN A 120 2.81 -3.16 -20.15
CA ASN A 120 1.99 -4.23 -20.72
C ASN A 120 0.94 -4.75 -19.74
N GLY A 121 0.70 -4.06 -18.63
CA GLY A 121 -0.28 -4.40 -17.62
C GLY A 121 0.29 -5.17 -16.45
N TYR A 122 -0.32 -4.95 -15.26
CA TYR A 122 0.17 -5.56 -14.02
C TYR A 122 -0.04 -7.08 -13.99
N GLY A 123 -1.08 -7.56 -14.65
CA GLY A 123 -1.37 -9.00 -14.64
C GLY A 123 -0.31 -9.85 -15.32
N ARG A 124 0.55 -9.25 -16.13
CA ARG A 124 1.60 -9.97 -16.88
C ARG A 124 3.00 -9.68 -16.34
N THR A 125 3.13 -8.78 -15.37
CA THR A 125 4.45 -8.38 -14.90
C THR A 125 5.07 -9.45 -14.00
N LYS A 126 6.39 -9.54 -14.05
CA LYS A 126 7.16 -10.29 -13.06
C LYS A 126 7.40 -9.49 -11.79
N LEU A 127 7.14 -8.16 -11.84
CA LEU A 127 7.31 -7.25 -10.72
C LEU A 127 6.04 -7.21 -9.85
N ASN A 128 5.53 -8.38 -9.52
CA ASN A 128 4.31 -8.53 -8.72
C ASN A 128 4.62 -8.38 -7.23
N ASN A 129 3.58 -8.51 -6.40
CA ASN A 129 3.72 -8.36 -4.96
C ASN A 129 4.72 -9.35 -4.36
N SER A 130 4.72 -10.60 -4.82
CA SER A 130 5.66 -11.61 -4.34
C SER A 130 7.11 -11.24 -4.66
N PHE A 131 7.36 -10.69 -5.85
CA PHE A 131 8.68 -10.20 -6.21
C PHE A 131 9.13 -9.10 -5.27
N VAL A 132 8.24 -8.14 -4.99
CA VAL A 132 8.55 -7.02 -4.10
C VAL A 132 8.88 -7.53 -2.70
N GLU A 133 8.12 -8.50 -2.20
CA GLU A 133 8.39 -9.08 -0.88
C GLU A 133 9.75 -9.78 -0.82
N ARG A 134 10.11 -10.50 -1.88
CA ARG A 134 11.45 -11.11 -1.94
C ARG A 134 12.56 -10.08 -2.04
N LEU A 135 12.34 -9.03 -2.83
CA LEU A 135 13.32 -7.96 -3.02
C LEU A 135 13.60 -7.21 -1.73
N THR A 136 12.57 -6.90 -0.97
CA THR A 136 12.67 -6.02 0.19
C THR A 136 12.79 -6.76 1.52
N GLY A 137 12.43 -8.03 1.55
CA GLY A 137 12.44 -8.82 2.78
C GLY A 137 11.32 -8.48 3.75
N THR A 138 10.29 -7.79 3.31
CA THR A 138 9.13 -7.44 4.14
C THR A 138 7.83 -7.69 3.39
N GLN A 139 6.73 -7.78 4.14
CA GLN A 139 5.42 -7.90 3.54
C GLN A 139 5.06 -6.64 2.77
N ALA A 140 4.34 -6.81 1.67
CA ALA A 140 3.92 -5.70 0.82
C ALA A 140 2.47 -5.86 0.41
N THR A 141 1.83 -4.74 0.10
CA THR A 141 0.52 -4.72 -0.54
C THR A 141 0.56 -3.74 -1.69
N THR A 142 0.03 -4.13 -2.83
CA THR A 142 0.13 -3.35 -4.06
C THR A 142 -1.21 -2.74 -4.42
N ARG A 143 -1.19 -1.44 -4.75
CA ARG A 143 -2.36 -0.69 -5.20
C ARG A 143 -2.00 0.07 -6.47
N ASN A 144 -2.97 0.20 -7.38
CA ASN A 144 -2.75 0.97 -8.60
C ASN A 144 -2.81 2.48 -8.33
N TRP A 145 -2.45 3.25 -9.33
CA TRP A 145 -2.43 4.71 -9.25
C TRP A 145 -3.81 5.28 -8.87
N ASN A 146 -4.86 4.82 -9.53
CA ASN A 146 -6.21 5.35 -9.30
C ASN A 146 -6.67 5.13 -7.87
N THR A 147 -6.48 3.92 -7.32
CA THR A 147 -6.82 3.61 -5.93
C THR A 147 -6.02 4.47 -4.97
N THR A 148 -4.73 4.60 -5.20
CA THR A 148 -3.84 5.37 -4.33
C THR A 148 -4.22 6.85 -4.31
N ARG A 149 -4.49 7.42 -5.48
CA ARG A 149 -4.93 8.82 -5.58
C ARG A 149 -6.28 9.04 -4.91
N HIS A 150 -7.20 8.12 -5.10
CA HIS A 150 -8.53 8.23 -4.49
C HIS A 150 -8.45 8.15 -2.97
N LEU A 151 -7.61 7.27 -2.44
CA LEU A 151 -7.38 7.18 -1.00
C LEU A 151 -6.84 8.49 -0.43
N LEU A 152 -5.92 9.13 -1.15
CA LEU A 152 -5.40 10.43 -0.74
C LEU A 152 -6.51 11.49 -0.70
N GLU A 153 -7.39 11.49 -1.68
CA GLU A 153 -8.54 12.41 -1.71
C GLU A 153 -9.46 12.17 -0.52
N LEU A 154 -9.74 10.91 -0.16
CA LEU A 154 -10.59 10.59 0.98
C LEU A 154 -9.95 11.04 2.30
N VAL A 155 -8.65 10.88 2.44
CA VAL A 155 -7.93 11.30 3.65
C VAL A 155 -7.90 12.83 3.75
N ALA A 156 -7.87 13.52 2.62
CA ALA A 156 -7.84 14.98 2.57
C ALA A 156 -9.20 15.62 2.87
N ALA A 157 -10.27 14.87 2.70
CA ALA A 157 -11.63 15.39 2.91
C ALA A 157 -11.95 15.57 4.44
#